data_23c3dfae82918aa7726481637575d4b3
#
_entry.id   23c3dfae82918aa7726481637575d4b3
#
_cell.length_a   1.000
_cell.length_b   1.000
_cell.length_c   1.000
_cell.angle_alpha   90.00
_cell.angle_beta   90.00
_cell.angle_gamma   90.00
#
_symmetry.space_group_name_H-M   'P 1'
#
loop_
_entity.id
_entity.type
_entity.pdbx_description
1 polymer ?
#
loop_
_entity_poly.entity_id
_entity_poly.type
_entity_poly.pdbx_seq_one_letter_code
_entity_poly.pdbx_strand_id
1 'polypeptide(L)'
;GHTSRPHLTTDLVYALGTVITQMPALLTRKLDPRAAAVMVWGAVQSGEAANAIPREGVLRGTLRLMDRRSWDAAEGMVRDLITQLLAPLDARFELDYRRGVPPVMNEAVSTELMRTAAQRALCANAVRDAEQSTGAEDFAVFLDRVPGSLARLGVWDGIIPRVDLHSSQFVADERAVAAGVRLMTHTMLAALHH
;
A
#
# COMPACT_ATOMS: atom_id res chain seq x y z
N GLY A 1 26.60 22.83 -10.46
CA GLY A 1 27.86 22.66 -11.19
C GLY A 1 27.71 22.82 -12.70
N HIS A 2 28.83 22.88 -13.41
CA HIS A 2 28.80 22.95 -14.89
C HIS A 2 28.91 21.53 -15.48
N THR A 3 28.04 21.17 -16.41
CA THR A 3 27.98 19.81 -17.01
C THR A 3 29.26 19.37 -17.74
N SER A 4 30.13 20.31 -18.15
CA SER A 4 31.42 19.99 -18.71
C SER A 4 32.50 19.55 -17.71
N ARG A 5 32.23 19.67 -16.40
CA ARG A 5 33.14 19.32 -15.31
C ARG A 5 32.44 18.49 -14.23
N PRO A 6 31.87 17.34 -14.58
CA PRO A 6 31.08 16.54 -13.64
C PRO A 6 31.90 16.02 -12.45
N HIS A 7 33.20 15.81 -12.63
CA HIS A 7 34.15 15.36 -11.61
C HIS A 7 34.41 16.39 -10.47
N LEU A 8 33.96 17.63 -10.64
CA LEU A 8 34.09 18.70 -9.62
C LEU A 8 32.79 18.94 -8.86
N THR A 9 31.77 18.14 -9.10
CA THR A 9 30.45 18.32 -8.48
C THR A 9 29.73 16.98 -8.37
N THR A 10 28.81 16.87 -7.43
CA THR A 10 27.90 15.72 -7.38
C THR A 10 26.87 15.83 -8.50
N ASP A 11 26.80 14.84 -9.39
CA ASP A 11 25.76 14.79 -10.42
C ASP A 11 24.43 14.35 -9.82
N LEU A 12 23.66 15.34 -9.40
CA LEU A 12 22.43 15.09 -8.66
C LEU A 12 21.31 14.53 -9.53
N VAL A 13 21.28 14.88 -10.82
CA VAL A 13 20.27 14.31 -11.75
C VAL A 13 20.55 12.82 -11.96
N TYR A 14 21.81 12.44 -12.11
CA TYR A 14 22.21 11.05 -12.21
C TYR A 14 21.93 10.28 -10.90
N ALA A 15 22.19 10.91 -9.75
CA ALA A 15 21.89 10.32 -8.43
C ALA A 15 20.40 10.04 -8.25
N LEU A 16 19.52 10.99 -8.61
CA LEU A 16 18.07 10.78 -8.61
C LEU A 16 17.65 9.65 -9.57
N GLY A 17 18.19 9.65 -10.79
CA GLY A 17 17.94 8.59 -11.77
C GLY A 17 18.35 7.21 -11.26
N THR A 18 19.46 7.12 -10.53
CA THR A 18 19.93 5.88 -9.90
C THR A 18 18.94 5.38 -8.84
N VAL A 19 18.46 6.26 -7.96
CA VAL A 19 17.46 5.88 -6.97
C VAL A 19 16.14 5.48 -7.65
N ILE A 20 15.69 6.24 -8.64
CA ILE A 20 14.44 5.95 -9.36
C ILE A 20 14.46 4.55 -9.98
N THR A 21 15.55 4.19 -10.63
CA THR A 21 15.64 2.94 -11.39
C THR A 21 16.01 1.74 -10.53
N GLN A 22 16.89 1.91 -9.55
CA GLN A 22 17.44 0.79 -8.78
C GLN A 22 16.60 0.44 -7.55
N MET A 23 15.99 1.43 -6.90
CA MET A 23 15.30 1.21 -5.63
C MET A 23 14.16 0.18 -5.74
N PRO A 24 13.24 0.25 -6.72
CA PRO A 24 12.17 -0.76 -6.84
C PRO A 24 12.74 -2.17 -7.07
N ALA A 25 13.77 -2.28 -7.91
CA ALA A 25 14.41 -3.55 -8.22
C ALA A 25 15.16 -4.15 -7.02
N LEU A 26 15.82 -3.34 -6.21
CA LEU A 26 16.54 -3.80 -5.01
C LEU A 26 15.58 -4.20 -3.90
N LEU A 27 14.47 -3.47 -3.70
CA LEU A 27 13.45 -3.82 -2.74
C LEU A 27 12.89 -5.22 -2.99
N THR A 28 12.58 -5.57 -4.24
CA THR A 28 12.06 -6.91 -4.58
C THR A 28 13.05 -8.05 -4.33
N ARG A 29 14.34 -7.74 -4.18
CA ARG A 29 15.41 -8.73 -3.87
C ARG A 29 15.73 -8.81 -2.38
N LYS A 30 15.33 -7.83 -1.63
CA LYS A 30 15.51 -7.77 -0.17
C LYS A 30 14.28 -8.31 0.58
N LEU A 31 13.10 -8.18 -0.01
CA LEU A 31 11.84 -8.61 0.57
C LEU A 31 11.45 -10.00 0.09
N ASP A 32 10.72 -10.73 0.93
CA ASP A 32 10.05 -11.95 0.50
C ASP A 32 9.04 -11.59 -0.62
N PRO A 33 9.03 -12.29 -1.76
CA PRO A 33 8.08 -12.03 -2.84
C PRO A 33 6.60 -12.02 -2.38
N ARG A 34 6.28 -12.77 -1.33
CA ARG A 34 4.93 -12.81 -0.72
C ARG A 34 4.55 -11.53 0.01
N ALA A 35 5.52 -10.67 0.36
CA ALA A 35 5.26 -9.35 0.92
C ALA A 35 4.58 -8.41 -0.09
N ALA A 36 4.55 -8.78 -1.37
CA ALA A 36 3.93 -8.04 -2.46
C ALA A 36 4.26 -6.54 -2.41
N ALA A 37 5.56 -6.23 -2.38
CA ALA A 37 6.04 -4.86 -2.30
C ALA A 37 5.80 -4.12 -3.62
N VAL A 38 5.14 -2.97 -3.55
CA VAL A 38 4.92 -2.07 -4.68
C VAL A 38 5.50 -0.71 -4.34
N MET A 39 6.56 -0.32 -5.06
CA MET A 39 7.15 1.02 -4.95
C MET A 39 6.95 1.80 -6.24
N VAL A 40 6.34 2.98 -6.11
CA VAL A 40 6.05 3.87 -7.24
C VAL A 40 6.49 5.29 -6.90
N TRP A 41 7.20 5.90 -7.85
CA TRP A 41 7.57 7.31 -7.79
C TRP A 41 6.50 8.16 -8.44
N GLY A 42 5.96 9.13 -7.70
CA GLY A 42 4.90 10.01 -8.17
C GLY A 42 5.39 11.38 -8.62
N ALA A 43 6.57 11.82 -8.16
CA ALA A 43 7.13 13.11 -8.55
C ALA A 43 8.66 13.13 -8.46
N VAL A 44 9.30 13.79 -9.41
CA VAL A 44 10.72 14.13 -9.39
C VAL A 44 10.90 15.57 -9.85
N GLN A 45 11.72 16.33 -9.13
CA GLN A 45 12.01 17.72 -9.44
C GLN A 45 13.49 17.99 -9.19
N SER A 46 14.22 18.45 -10.22
CA SER A 46 15.63 18.81 -10.11
C SER A 46 16.09 19.55 -11.37
N GLY A 47 16.71 20.71 -11.18
CA GLY A 47 17.30 21.51 -12.26
C GLY A 47 16.31 22.10 -13.27
N GLU A 48 16.80 23.03 -14.07
CA GLU A 48 16.03 23.72 -15.11
C GLU A 48 16.83 23.89 -16.40
N ALA A 49 18.15 23.96 -16.31
CA ALA A 49 19.03 24.25 -17.43
C ALA A 49 19.84 23.02 -17.85
N ALA A 50 19.89 22.74 -19.15
CA ALA A 50 20.58 21.57 -19.70
C ALA A 50 22.10 21.52 -19.46
N ASN A 51 22.72 22.67 -19.22
CA ASN A 51 24.17 22.80 -19.03
C ASN A 51 24.60 23.08 -17.58
N ALA A 52 23.68 22.96 -16.61
CA ALA A 52 23.93 23.21 -15.20
C ALA A 52 23.45 22.03 -14.33
N ILE A 53 24.38 21.45 -13.56
CA ILE A 53 24.04 20.44 -12.56
C ILE A 53 23.45 21.13 -11.36
N PRO A 54 22.21 20.78 -10.94
CA PRO A 54 21.51 21.39 -9.82
C PRO A 54 22.18 21.08 -8.47
N ARG A 55 21.87 21.89 -7.46
CA ARG A 55 22.38 21.69 -6.09
C ARG A 55 21.47 20.85 -5.21
N GLU A 56 20.20 20.77 -5.59
CA GLU A 56 19.18 20.03 -4.87
C GLU A 56 18.19 19.38 -5.83
N GLY A 57 17.49 18.38 -5.35
CA GLY A 57 16.43 17.72 -6.05
C GLY A 57 15.52 16.98 -5.08
N VAL A 58 14.28 16.78 -5.47
CA VAL A 58 13.26 16.12 -4.66
C VAL A 58 12.66 14.96 -5.43
N LEU A 59 12.59 13.82 -4.76
CA LEU A 59 11.92 12.61 -5.24
C LEU A 59 10.81 12.24 -4.25
N ARG A 60 9.60 12.00 -4.75
CA ARG A 60 8.46 11.58 -3.92
C ARG A 60 7.88 10.30 -4.46
N GLY A 61 7.57 9.38 -3.56
CA GLY A 61 7.00 8.09 -3.92
C GLY A 61 6.18 7.48 -2.81
N THR A 62 5.58 6.34 -3.12
CA THR A 62 4.84 5.51 -2.17
C THR A 62 5.39 4.10 -2.19
N LEU A 63 5.50 3.51 -1.01
CA LEU A 63 5.80 2.09 -0.82
C LEU A 63 4.59 1.42 -0.16
N ARG A 64 4.10 0.36 -0.80
CA ARG A 64 2.99 -0.46 -0.30
C ARG A 64 3.47 -1.86 -0.06
N LEU A 65 3.03 -2.46 1.04
CA LEU A 65 3.43 -3.78 1.50
C LEU A 65 2.20 -4.51 2.04
N MET A 66 2.09 -5.80 1.78
CA MET A 66 0.99 -6.63 2.26
C MET A 66 1.37 -7.48 3.48
N ASP A 67 2.65 -7.53 3.84
CA ASP A 67 3.16 -8.25 4.99
C ASP A 67 3.54 -7.29 6.12
N ARG A 68 3.08 -7.59 7.33
CA ARG A 68 3.31 -6.74 8.51
C ARG A 68 4.78 -6.60 8.87
N ARG A 69 5.55 -7.69 8.84
CA ARG A 69 6.97 -7.66 9.21
C ARG A 69 7.77 -6.80 8.25
N SER A 70 7.49 -6.95 6.95
CA SER A 70 8.10 -6.14 5.90
C SER A 70 7.73 -4.67 6.04
N TRP A 71 6.47 -4.37 6.40
CA TRP A 71 6.00 -3.01 6.65
C TRP A 71 6.70 -2.37 7.85
N ASP A 72 6.90 -3.11 8.93
CA ASP A 72 7.61 -2.64 10.13
C ASP A 72 9.09 -2.32 9.84
N ALA A 73 9.74 -3.12 8.99
CA ALA A 73 11.15 -2.98 8.62
C ALA A 73 11.41 -1.99 7.47
N ALA A 74 10.37 -1.54 6.77
CA ALA A 74 10.47 -0.83 5.49
C ALA A 74 11.28 0.45 5.56
N GLU A 75 11.10 1.27 6.59
CA GLU A 75 11.82 2.54 6.73
C GLU A 75 13.34 2.36 6.80
N GLY A 76 13.80 1.44 7.66
CA GLY A 76 15.22 1.12 7.78
C GLY A 76 15.78 0.60 6.47
N MET A 77 15.07 -0.32 5.81
CA MET A 77 15.48 -0.89 4.53
C MET A 77 15.57 0.18 3.41
N VAL A 78 14.60 1.07 3.33
CA VAL A 78 14.61 2.19 2.36
C VAL A 78 15.80 3.09 2.61
N ARG A 79 16.05 3.48 3.86
CA ARG A 79 17.18 4.33 4.24
C ARG A 79 18.52 3.70 3.89
N ASP A 80 18.69 2.42 4.21
CA ASP A 80 19.94 1.68 3.93
C ASP A 80 20.19 1.54 2.44
N LEU A 81 19.16 1.23 1.65
CA LEU A 81 19.28 1.11 0.20
C LEU A 81 19.64 2.45 -0.45
N ILE A 82 19.00 3.56 -0.05
CA ILE A 82 19.34 4.89 -0.56
C ILE A 82 20.78 5.23 -0.20
N THR A 83 21.20 4.96 1.04
CA THR A 83 22.58 5.18 1.48
C THR A 83 23.59 4.43 0.60
N GLN A 84 23.32 3.14 0.34
CA GLN A 84 24.19 2.31 -0.50
C GLN A 84 24.22 2.75 -1.96
N LEU A 85 23.09 3.21 -2.50
CA LEU A 85 23.00 3.68 -3.88
C LEU A 85 23.72 5.02 -4.09
N LEU A 86 23.68 5.90 -3.11
CA LEU A 86 24.22 7.25 -3.21
C LEU A 86 25.69 7.36 -2.77
N ALA A 87 26.20 6.40 -1.99
CA ALA A 87 27.57 6.41 -1.50
C ALA A 87 28.64 6.55 -2.60
N PRO A 88 28.58 5.81 -3.74
CA PRO A 88 29.57 5.95 -4.81
C PRO A 88 29.49 7.30 -5.55
N LEU A 89 28.42 8.07 -5.34
CA LEU A 89 28.14 9.34 -6.02
C LEU A 89 28.43 10.54 -5.13
N ASP A 90 28.86 10.33 -3.89
CA ASP A 90 29.04 11.36 -2.86
C ASP A 90 27.82 12.26 -2.69
N ALA A 91 26.62 11.72 -2.95
CA ALA A 91 25.37 12.45 -2.85
C ALA A 91 24.79 12.31 -1.44
N ARG A 92 24.52 13.44 -0.79
CA ARG A 92 23.85 13.49 0.49
C ARG A 92 22.34 13.50 0.29
N PHE A 93 21.59 12.92 1.22
CA PHE A 93 20.13 12.90 1.17
C PHE A 93 19.53 13.12 2.55
N GLU A 94 18.30 13.58 2.56
CA GLU A 94 17.38 13.60 3.69
C GLU A 94 16.16 12.75 3.33
N LEU A 95 15.75 11.86 4.23
CA LEU A 95 14.59 11.00 4.05
C LEU A 95 13.48 11.43 5.01
N ASP A 96 12.41 12.01 4.47
CA ASP A 96 11.12 12.18 5.15
C ASP A 96 10.25 10.92 4.89
N TYR A 97 10.32 9.96 5.81
CA TYR A 97 9.54 8.73 5.71
C TYR A 97 8.28 8.83 6.57
N ARG A 98 7.14 9.01 5.90
CA ARG A 98 5.83 9.07 6.57
C ARG A 98 5.20 7.69 6.57
N ARG A 99 5.22 7.06 7.72
CA ARG A 99 4.59 5.76 7.92
C ARG A 99 3.08 5.92 7.92
N GLY A 100 2.40 5.28 6.95
CA GLY A 100 0.96 5.23 6.85
C GLY A 100 0.35 4.16 7.75
N VAL A 101 -0.84 3.67 7.39
CA VAL A 101 -1.50 2.56 8.10
C VAL A 101 -0.87 1.21 7.70
N PRO A 102 -0.83 0.24 8.63
CA PRO A 102 -0.32 -1.09 8.34
C PRO A 102 -1.23 -1.88 7.36
N PRO A 103 -0.76 -3.00 6.79
CA PRO A 103 -1.63 -3.90 6.07
C PRO A 103 -2.69 -4.51 6.98
N VAL A 104 -3.90 -4.72 6.46
CA VAL A 104 -4.98 -5.42 7.17
C VAL A 104 -4.60 -6.89 7.35
N MET A 105 -4.53 -7.33 8.60
CA MET A 105 -4.27 -8.71 8.98
C MET A 105 -5.47 -9.24 9.75
N ASN A 106 -6.41 -9.86 9.03
CA ASN A 106 -7.60 -10.44 9.63
C ASN A 106 -7.22 -11.57 10.60
N GLU A 107 -7.82 -11.55 11.79
CA GLU A 107 -7.64 -12.62 12.78
C GLU A 107 -8.50 -13.83 12.39
N ALA A 108 -7.93 -15.03 12.50
CA ALA A 108 -8.52 -16.26 11.97
C ALA A 108 -9.87 -16.62 12.59
N VAL A 109 -9.99 -16.53 13.93
CA VAL A 109 -11.23 -16.87 14.65
C VAL A 109 -12.34 -15.88 14.31
N SER A 110 -12.04 -14.60 14.31
CA SER A 110 -12.98 -13.52 13.93
C SER A 110 -13.43 -13.65 12.47
N THR A 111 -12.51 -14.08 11.59
CA THR A 111 -12.83 -14.30 10.16
C THR A 111 -13.79 -15.48 9.99
N GLU A 112 -13.55 -16.59 10.68
CA GLU A 112 -14.43 -17.75 10.60
C GLU A 112 -15.80 -17.50 11.22
N LEU A 113 -15.84 -16.76 12.33
CA LEU A 113 -17.08 -16.31 12.95
C LEU A 113 -17.91 -15.47 11.97
N MET A 114 -17.29 -14.48 11.33
CA MET A 114 -17.95 -13.62 10.33
C MET A 114 -18.37 -14.43 9.09
N ARG A 115 -17.56 -15.37 8.62
CA ARG A 115 -17.86 -16.28 7.50
C ARG A 115 -19.11 -17.10 7.80
N THR A 116 -19.17 -17.73 8.96
CA THR A 116 -20.32 -18.52 9.41
C THR A 116 -21.57 -17.67 9.54
N ALA A 117 -21.45 -16.48 10.12
CA ALA A 117 -22.54 -15.52 10.24
C ALA A 117 -23.09 -15.10 8.88
N ALA A 118 -22.21 -14.83 7.91
CA ALA A 118 -22.58 -14.47 6.54
C ALA A 118 -23.36 -15.58 5.83
N GLN A 119 -22.90 -16.82 5.96
CA GLN A 119 -23.58 -17.98 5.35
C GLN A 119 -24.98 -18.20 5.92
N ARG A 120 -25.15 -17.99 7.24
CA ARG A 120 -26.45 -18.09 7.92
C ARG A 120 -27.40 -16.94 7.59
N ALA A 121 -26.85 -15.71 7.52
CA ALA A 121 -27.64 -14.50 7.30
C ALA A 121 -28.09 -14.32 5.85
N LEU A 122 -27.26 -14.74 4.89
CA LEU A 122 -27.48 -14.50 3.47
C LEU A 122 -27.78 -15.81 2.71
N CYS A 123 -26.76 -16.58 2.43
CA CYS A 123 -26.85 -17.95 1.90
C CYS A 123 -25.47 -18.61 1.91
N ALA A 124 -25.41 -19.93 1.72
CA ALA A 124 -24.16 -20.68 1.72
C ALA A 124 -23.14 -20.16 0.67
N ASN A 125 -23.62 -19.68 -0.47
CA ASN A 125 -22.78 -19.20 -1.58
C ASN A 125 -22.50 -17.68 -1.53
N ALA A 126 -22.93 -16.97 -0.45
CA ALA A 126 -22.75 -15.53 -0.32
C ALA A 126 -21.28 -15.14 -0.03
N VAL A 127 -20.52 -16.05 0.57
CA VAL A 127 -19.12 -15.80 0.92
C VAL A 127 -18.20 -16.29 -0.20
N ARG A 128 -17.30 -15.40 -0.59
CA ARG A 128 -16.25 -15.70 -1.56
C ARG A 128 -14.91 -15.20 -1.03
N ASP A 129 -13.83 -15.85 -1.43
CA ASP A 129 -12.50 -15.34 -1.15
C ASP A 129 -12.28 -14.05 -1.94
N ALA A 130 -11.81 -13.03 -1.24
CA ALA A 130 -11.48 -11.74 -1.84
C ALA A 130 -9.99 -11.68 -2.16
N GLU A 131 -9.65 -11.10 -3.31
CA GLU A 131 -8.26 -10.79 -3.63
C GLU A 131 -7.69 -9.81 -2.60
N GLN A 132 -6.45 -10.02 -2.20
CA GLN A 132 -5.75 -9.11 -1.33
C GLN A 132 -5.54 -7.76 -2.03
N SER A 133 -5.75 -6.66 -1.31
CA SER A 133 -5.59 -5.31 -1.85
C SER A 133 -4.38 -4.62 -1.26
N THR A 134 -3.66 -3.90 -2.11
CA THR A 134 -2.61 -2.96 -1.68
C THR A 134 -3.16 -1.60 -1.23
N GLY A 135 -4.49 -1.40 -1.25
CA GLY A 135 -5.13 -0.20 -0.73
C GLY A 135 -4.90 -0.05 0.77
N ALA A 136 -4.74 1.19 1.22
CA ALA A 136 -4.68 1.50 2.64
C ALA A 136 -6.08 1.39 3.25
N GLU A 137 -6.15 0.88 4.49
CA GLU A 137 -7.40 0.67 5.21
C GLU A 137 -7.20 0.98 6.70
N ASP A 138 -7.87 2.01 7.19
CA ASP A 138 -7.72 2.49 8.56
C ASP A 138 -8.14 1.45 9.60
N PHE A 139 -9.01 0.51 9.23
CA PHE A 139 -9.40 -0.60 10.09
C PHE A 139 -8.21 -1.44 10.57
N ALA A 140 -7.12 -1.46 9.81
CA ALA A 140 -5.88 -2.14 10.21
C ALA A 140 -5.34 -1.67 11.56
N VAL A 141 -5.56 -0.39 11.92
CA VAL A 141 -5.12 0.19 13.20
C VAL A 141 -5.91 -0.39 14.38
N PHE A 142 -7.19 -0.72 14.17
CA PHE A 142 -7.99 -1.40 15.20
C PHE A 142 -7.49 -2.82 15.43
N LEU A 143 -7.09 -3.52 14.37
CA LEU A 143 -6.55 -4.89 14.47
C LEU A 143 -5.22 -4.98 15.23
N ASP A 144 -4.50 -3.88 15.38
CA ASP A 144 -3.33 -3.80 16.26
C ASP A 144 -3.69 -3.80 17.76
N ARG A 145 -4.95 -3.59 18.09
CA ARG A 145 -5.45 -3.44 19.47
C ARG A 145 -6.38 -4.56 19.89
N VAL A 146 -7.21 -5.01 18.97
CA VAL A 146 -8.24 -6.04 19.24
C VAL A 146 -8.30 -7.03 18.08
N PRO A 147 -8.55 -8.33 18.37
CA PRO A 147 -8.84 -9.30 17.33
C PRO A 147 -10.06 -8.87 16.50
N GLY A 148 -10.01 -9.08 15.20
CA GLY A 148 -11.12 -8.69 14.33
C GLY A 148 -10.92 -9.12 12.90
N SER A 149 -11.91 -8.85 12.07
CA SER A 149 -11.88 -9.17 10.64
C SER A 149 -12.60 -8.11 9.83
N LEU A 150 -12.02 -7.76 8.71
CA LEU A 150 -12.61 -6.90 7.67
C LEU A 150 -13.09 -7.77 6.52
N ALA A 151 -14.34 -7.58 6.09
CA ALA A 151 -14.88 -8.18 4.89
C ALA A 151 -15.29 -7.11 3.89
N ARG A 152 -15.27 -7.46 2.61
CA ARG A 152 -15.78 -6.61 1.52
C ARG A 152 -17.20 -7.02 1.20
N LEU A 153 -18.09 -6.03 1.14
CA LEU A 153 -19.46 -6.23 0.69
C LEU A 153 -19.54 -5.99 -0.82
N GLY A 154 -20.04 -6.98 -1.56
CA GLY A 154 -20.32 -6.82 -2.99
C GLY A 154 -21.48 -5.86 -3.19
N VAL A 155 -21.28 -4.86 -4.04
CA VAL A 155 -22.27 -3.79 -4.31
C VAL A 155 -22.58 -3.63 -5.80
N TRP A 156 -22.09 -4.53 -6.64
CA TRP A 156 -22.40 -4.52 -8.06
C TRP A 156 -23.65 -5.35 -8.36
N ASP A 157 -24.56 -4.82 -9.16
CA ASP A 157 -25.83 -5.46 -9.53
C ASP A 157 -25.70 -6.60 -10.54
N GLY A 158 -24.53 -6.74 -11.20
CA GLY A 158 -24.26 -7.74 -12.23
C GLY A 158 -24.72 -7.32 -13.64
N ILE A 159 -25.31 -6.14 -13.82
CA ILE A 159 -25.95 -5.71 -15.08
C ILE A 159 -25.23 -4.52 -15.69
N ILE A 160 -25.04 -3.45 -14.90
CA ILE A 160 -24.37 -2.23 -15.37
C ILE A 160 -22.86 -2.47 -15.56
N PRO A 161 -22.16 -1.73 -16.43
CA PRO A 161 -20.71 -1.79 -16.51
C PRO A 161 -20.08 -1.59 -15.13
N ARG A 162 -19.15 -2.46 -14.76
CA ARG A 162 -18.43 -2.36 -13.47
C ARG A 162 -17.56 -1.11 -13.48
N VAL A 163 -17.73 -0.28 -12.47
CA VAL A 163 -16.97 0.95 -12.26
C VAL A 163 -16.26 0.86 -10.91
N ASP A 164 -15.00 1.27 -10.88
CA ASP A 164 -14.20 1.24 -9.66
C ASP A 164 -14.65 2.29 -8.64
N LEU A 165 -14.33 2.02 -7.36
CA LEU A 165 -14.48 2.98 -6.28
C LEU A 165 -13.76 4.29 -6.62
N HIS A 166 -14.27 5.41 -6.10
CA HIS A 166 -13.78 6.77 -6.35
C HIS A 166 -14.06 7.34 -7.74
N SER A 167 -14.79 6.63 -8.59
CA SER A 167 -15.32 7.19 -9.83
C SER A 167 -16.61 7.96 -9.55
N SER A 168 -16.82 9.09 -10.25
CA SER A 168 -18.11 9.81 -10.21
C SER A 168 -19.28 9.03 -10.81
N GLN A 169 -19.00 7.94 -11.53
CA GLN A 169 -20.00 7.04 -12.11
C GLN A 169 -20.25 5.80 -11.26
N PHE A 170 -19.62 5.71 -10.07
CA PHE A 170 -19.83 4.57 -9.18
C PHE A 170 -21.25 4.58 -8.62
N VAL A 171 -21.95 3.46 -8.81
CA VAL A 171 -23.31 3.23 -8.26
C VAL A 171 -23.28 1.90 -7.51
N ALA A 172 -23.70 1.95 -6.26
CA ALA A 172 -23.88 0.75 -5.44
C ALA A 172 -25.30 0.22 -5.58
N ASP A 173 -25.46 -1.09 -5.70
CA ASP A 173 -26.75 -1.74 -5.63
C ASP A 173 -27.36 -1.60 -4.22
N GLU A 174 -28.53 -0.99 -4.11
CA GLU A 174 -29.20 -0.74 -2.83
C GLU A 174 -29.50 -2.02 -2.04
N ARG A 175 -29.64 -3.17 -2.70
CA ARG A 175 -29.80 -4.48 -2.06
C ARG A 175 -28.64 -4.84 -1.15
N ALA A 176 -27.46 -4.27 -1.40
CA ALA A 176 -26.28 -4.46 -0.57
C ALA A 176 -26.47 -3.90 0.86
N VAL A 177 -27.26 -2.86 1.03
CA VAL A 177 -27.57 -2.28 2.36
C VAL A 177 -28.22 -3.32 3.25
N ALA A 178 -29.28 -3.97 2.77
CA ALA A 178 -29.97 -5.02 3.52
C ALA A 178 -29.05 -6.23 3.81
N ALA A 179 -28.21 -6.62 2.84
CA ALA A 179 -27.23 -7.69 3.01
C ALA A 179 -26.19 -7.34 4.08
N GLY A 180 -25.67 -6.11 4.07
CA GLY A 180 -24.72 -5.61 5.06
C GLY A 180 -25.29 -5.57 6.48
N VAL A 181 -26.51 -5.06 6.64
CA VAL A 181 -27.22 -5.03 7.94
C VAL A 181 -27.39 -6.45 8.49
N ARG A 182 -27.88 -7.38 7.67
CA ARG A 182 -28.06 -8.78 8.08
C ARG A 182 -26.73 -9.44 8.47
N LEU A 183 -25.68 -9.26 7.67
CA LEU A 183 -24.34 -9.76 7.96
C LEU A 183 -23.84 -9.25 9.31
N MET A 184 -23.85 -7.93 9.52
CA MET A 184 -23.33 -7.33 10.76
C MET A 184 -24.13 -7.75 11.97
N THR A 185 -25.46 -7.78 11.88
CA THR A 185 -26.33 -8.24 12.98
C THR A 185 -26.02 -9.68 13.38
N HIS A 186 -25.93 -10.60 12.41
CA HIS A 186 -25.60 -11.99 12.69
C HIS A 186 -24.18 -12.17 13.23
N THR A 187 -23.22 -11.38 12.75
CA THR A 187 -21.85 -11.39 13.24
C THR A 187 -21.79 -10.94 14.71
N MET A 188 -22.48 -9.85 15.05
CA MET A 188 -22.57 -9.35 16.45
C MET A 188 -23.21 -10.39 17.38
N LEU A 189 -24.34 -10.97 16.98
CA LEU A 189 -24.98 -12.02 17.77
C LEU A 189 -24.09 -13.24 17.95
N ALA A 190 -23.39 -13.67 16.92
CA ALA A 190 -22.45 -14.78 17.00
C ALA A 190 -21.28 -14.46 17.95
N ALA A 191 -20.75 -13.23 17.92
CA ALA A 191 -19.64 -12.80 18.78
C ALA A 191 -20.05 -12.71 20.26
N LEU A 192 -21.31 -12.38 20.56
CA LEU A 192 -21.82 -12.34 21.95
C LEU A 192 -22.05 -13.73 22.56
N HIS A 193 -22.11 -14.77 21.75
CA HIS A 193 -22.32 -16.15 22.18
C HIS A 193 -21.06 -17.02 22.07
N HIS A 194 -19.93 -16.42 21.70
CA HIS A 194 -18.64 -17.10 21.59
C HIS A 194 -17.77 -16.84 22.82
#